data_dfa272c2708beaf55e5ec37b9c63f1bd
#
_entry.id   dfa272c2708beaf55e5ec37b9c63f1bd
#
_cell.length_a   1.000
_cell.length_b   1.000
_cell.length_c   1.000
_cell.angle_alpha   90.00
_cell.angle_beta   90.00
_cell.angle_gamma   90.00
#
_symmetry.space_group_name_H-M   'P 1'
#
loop_
_entity.id
_entity.type
_entity.pdbx_description
1 polymer ?
#
loop_
_entity_poly.entity_id
_entity_poly.type
_entity_poly.pdbx_seq_one_letter_code
_entity_poly.pdbx_strand_id
1 'polypeptide(L)'
;MKVKYFAWVRERVGKSEETIDPPANVRTVDDLIGWLTARGETYAYAFEKPQVIRAAIDHAHVKPDAAIAGAREIAFFPPMTGG
;
A
#
# COMPACT_ATOMS: atom_id res chain seq x y z
N MET A 1 4.62 11.67 -1.54
CA MET A 1 3.45 10.82 -1.83
C MET A 1 2.75 10.44 -0.55
N LYS A 2 1.44 10.54 -0.52
CA LYS A 2 0.66 10.13 0.65
C LYS A 2 0.22 8.68 0.50
N VAL A 3 0.34 7.91 1.58
CA VAL A 3 -0.18 6.55 1.63
C VAL A 3 -1.28 6.52 2.67
N LYS A 4 -2.43 5.96 2.30
CA LYS A 4 -3.55 5.77 3.22
C LYS A 4 -3.78 4.28 3.44
N TYR A 5 -4.12 3.94 4.65
CA TYR A 5 -4.38 2.56 5.06
C TYR A 5 -5.81 2.46 5.56
N PHE A 6 -6.51 1.40 5.17
CA PHE A 6 -7.92 1.22 5.52
C PHE A 6 -8.17 -0.14 6.17
N ALA A 7 -9.22 -0.21 6.97
CA ALA A 7 -9.69 -1.44 7.59
C ALA A 7 -8.57 -2.14 8.34
N TRP A 8 -8.43 -3.47 8.22
CA TRP A 8 -7.44 -4.18 9.00
C TRP A 8 -6.01 -3.85 8.58
N VAL A 9 -5.79 -3.34 7.37
CA VAL A 9 -4.45 -2.87 6.99
C VAL A 9 -4.05 -1.70 7.89
N ARG A 10 -4.95 -0.75 8.10
CA ARG A 10 -4.73 0.38 9.00
C ARG A 10 -4.45 -0.09 10.43
N GLU A 11 -5.22 -1.05 10.90
CA GLU A 11 -5.06 -1.56 12.25
C GLU A 11 -3.71 -2.22 12.44
N ARG A 12 -3.25 -2.97 11.46
CA ARG A 12 -1.97 -3.66 11.53
C ARG A 12 -0.78 -2.71 11.40
N VAL A 13 -0.85 -1.74 10.49
CA VAL A 13 0.21 -0.73 10.33
C VAL A 13 0.27 0.17 11.56
N GLY A 14 -0.88 0.49 12.14
CA GLY A 14 -0.95 1.34 13.31
C GLY A 14 -1.12 2.81 13.02
N LYS A 15 -1.42 3.17 11.79
CA LYS A 15 -1.69 4.55 11.40
C LYS A 15 -2.65 4.58 10.22
N SER A 16 -3.39 5.69 10.07
CA SER A 16 -4.36 5.82 9.00
C SER A 16 -3.75 6.34 7.70
N GLU A 17 -2.70 7.14 7.82
CA GLU A 17 -2.02 7.68 6.64
C GLU A 17 -0.63 8.19 7.03
N GLU A 18 0.21 8.33 6.04
CA GLU A 18 1.54 8.90 6.23
C GLU A 18 2.07 9.41 4.89
N THR A 19 3.03 10.30 4.96
CA THR A 19 3.73 10.76 3.76
C THR A 19 5.03 9.99 3.65
N ILE A 20 5.32 9.46 2.47
CA ILE A 20 6.53 8.68 2.21
C ILE A 20 7.29 9.23 1.03
N ASP A 21 8.57 8.90 0.98
CA ASP A 21 9.44 9.29 -0.12
C ASP A 21 10.28 8.06 -0.52
N PRO A 22 9.67 7.11 -1.22
CA PRO A 22 10.38 5.89 -1.60
C PRO A 22 11.50 6.18 -2.60
N PRO A 23 12.55 5.36 -2.61
CA PRO A 23 13.64 5.55 -3.55
C PRO A 23 13.22 5.28 -4.99
N ALA A 24 14.02 5.75 -5.93
CA ALA A 24 13.69 5.70 -7.36
C ALA A 24 13.51 4.28 -7.92
N ASN A 25 14.08 3.27 -7.26
CA ASN A 25 13.93 1.89 -7.70
C ASN A 25 12.58 1.27 -7.31
N VAL A 26 11.79 1.97 -6.51
CA VAL A 26 10.42 1.56 -6.19
C VAL A 26 9.52 2.16 -7.27
N ARG A 27 9.10 1.33 -8.21
CA ARG A 27 8.42 1.80 -9.43
C ARG A 27 6.97 1.38 -9.55
N THR A 28 6.60 0.29 -8.92
CA THR A 28 5.24 -0.26 -9.02
C THR A 28 4.61 -0.35 -7.64
N VAL A 29 3.30 -0.62 -7.62
CA VAL A 29 2.58 -0.88 -6.37
C VAL A 29 3.23 -2.04 -5.64
N ASP A 30 3.57 -3.10 -6.36
CA ASP A 30 4.19 -4.28 -5.76
C ASP A 30 5.55 -3.95 -5.14
N ASP A 31 6.37 -3.16 -5.83
CA ASP A 31 7.64 -2.68 -5.30
C ASP A 31 7.42 -1.88 -4.03
N LEU A 32 6.38 -1.04 -4.00
CA LEU A 32 6.07 -0.22 -2.85
C LEU A 32 5.67 -1.07 -1.65
N ILE A 33 4.88 -2.11 -1.88
CA ILE A 33 4.51 -3.04 -0.81
C ILE A 33 5.76 -3.69 -0.21
N GLY A 34 6.69 -4.13 -1.05
CA GLY A 34 7.95 -4.71 -0.59
C GLY A 34 8.76 -3.73 0.23
N TRP A 35 8.83 -2.49 -0.23
CA TRP A 35 9.57 -1.44 0.47
C TRP A 35 8.93 -1.11 1.83
N LEU A 36 7.60 -1.01 1.87
CA LEU A 36 6.88 -0.80 3.12
C LEU A 36 7.07 -1.96 4.09
N THR A 37 6.99 -3.19 3.59
CA THR A 37 7.18 -4.39 4.40
C THR A 37 8.52 -4.37 5.14
N ALA A 38 9.55 -3.85 4.51
CA ALA A 38 10.89 -3.79 5.08
C ALA A 38 11.05 -2.69 6.14
N ARG A 39 10.06 -1.85 6.35
CA ARG A 39 10.16 -0.72 7.28
C ARG A 39 9.97 -1.10 8.74
N GLY A 40 9.41 -2.26 9.01
CA GLY A 40 9.22 -2.69 10.38
C GLY A 40 8.20 -3.81 10.52
N GLU A 41 8.07 -4.31 11.74
CA GLU A 41 7.20 -5.45 12.01
C GLU A 41 5.73 -5.19 11.74
N THR A 42 5.25 -3.97 12.03
CA THR A 42 3.85 -3.63 11.80
C THR A 42 3.53 -3.68 10.30
N TYR A 43 4.46 -3.21 9.48
CA TYR A 43 4.30 -3.25 8.03
C TYR A 43 4.40 -4.69 7.53
N ALA A 44 5.37 -5.45 8.03
CA ALA A 44 5.50 -6.86 7.66
C ALA A 44 4.23 -7.64 7.99
N TYR A 45 3.62 -7.34 9.12
CA TYR A 45 2.36 -7.96 9.51
C TYR A 45 1.20 -7.54 8.58
N ALA A 46 1.10 -6.23 8.31
CA ALA A 46 0.02 -5.72 7.46
C ALA A 46 0.08 -6.31 6.05
N PHE A 47 1.28 -6.47 5.52
CA PHE A 47 1.49 -6.92 4.14
C PHE A 47 2.03 -8.35 4.05
N GLU A 48 1.78 -9.18 5.06
CA GLU A 48 2.31 -10.56 5.08
C GLU A 48 1.78 -11.41 3.92
N LYS A 49 0.59 -11.07 3.41
CA LYS A 49 0.01 -11.71 2.23
C LYS A 49 -0.26 -10.63 1.19
N PRO A 50 0.77 -10.18 0.49
CA PRO A 50 0.59 -9.07 -0.45
C PRO A 50 -0.43 -9.35 -1.54
N GLN A 51 -0.63 -10.60 -1.90
CA GLN A 51 -1.58 -10.97 -2.95
C GLN A 51 -3.03 -10.66 -2.59
N VAL A 52 -3.36 -10.47 -1.31
CA VAL A 52 -4.73 -10.11 -0.91
C VAL A 52 -4.92 -8.61 -0.74
N ILE A 53 -3.84 -7.83 -0.79
CA ILE A 53 -3.93 -6.39 -0.61
C ILE A 53 -4.38 -5.75 -1.92
N ARG A 54 -5.32 -4.81 -1.82
CA ARG A 54 -5.80 -4.03 -2.95
C ARG A 54 -5.25 -2.62 -2.85
N ALA A 55 -5.09 -1.97 -4.00
CA ALA A 55 -4.55 -0.62 -4.04
C ALA A 55 -5.35 0.26 -4.98
N ALA A 56 -5.40 1.55 -4.64
CA ALA A 56 -5.96 2.58 -5.49
C ALA A 56 -4.98 3.73 -5.58
N ILE A 57 -4.67 4.17 -6.80
CA ILE A 57 -3.83 5.35 -7.03
C ILE A 57 -4.74 6.49 -7.41
N ASP A 58 -4.65 7.59 -6.65
CA ASP A 58 -5.47 8.79 -6.88
C ASP A 58 -6.96 8.42 -7.07
N HIS A 59 -7.46 7.54 -6.19
CA HIS A 59 -8.84 7.06 -6.14
C HIS A 59 -9.23 6.05 -7.22
N ALA A 60 -8.29 5.61 -8.05
CA ALA A 60 -8.58 4.62 -9.09
C ALA A 60 -7.94 3.28 -8.73
N HIS A 61 -8.73 2.22 -8.73
CA HIS A 61 -8.23 0.87 -8.46
C HIS A 61 -7.19 0.48 -9.50
N VAL A 62 -6.10 -0.12 -9.06
CA VAL A 62 -5.01 -0.52 -9.94
C VAL A 62 -4.53 -1.92 -9.60
N LYS A 63 -3.80 -2.51 -10.53
CA LYS A 63 -3.18 -3.83 -10.34
C LYS A 63 -1.80 -3.68 -9.69
N PRO A 64 -1.24 -4.77 -9.14
CA PRO A 64 0.07 -4.70 -8.47
C PRO A 64 1.21 -4.22 -9.35
N ASP A 65 1.13 -4.38 -10.65
CA ASP A 65 2.17 -3.95 -11.59
C ASP A 65 2.01 -2.49 -12.05
N ALA A 66 1.01 -1.78 -11.54
CA ALA A 66 0.79 -0.39 -11.92
C ALA A 66 1.95 0.49 -11.46
N ALA A 67 2.34 1.41 -12.34
CA ALA A 67 3.40 2.38 -12.01
C ALA A 67 2.91 3.39 -10.99
N ILE A 68 3.77 3.74 -10.04
CA ILE A 68 3.43 4.73 -9.01
C ILE A 68 3.98 6.12 -9.34
N ALA A 69 4.70 6.28 -10.44
CA ALA A 69 5.27 7.57 -10.82
C ALA A 69 4.16 8.61 -10.98
N GLY A 70 4.34 9.76 -10.35
CA GLY A 70 3.37 10.84 -10.40
C GLY A 70 2.15 10.67 -9.51
N ALA A 71 2.04 9.58 -8.79
CA ALA A 71 0.92 9.37 -7.89
C ALA A 71 0.98 10.34 -6.71
N ARG A 72 -0.13 10.99 -6.41
CA ARG A 72 -0.23 11.88 -5.26
C ARG A 72 -0.57 11.09 -4.01
N GLU A 73 -1.37 10.05 -4.16
CA GLU A 73 -1.89 9.26 -3.07
C GLU A 73 -2.03 7.81 -3.50
N ILE A 74 -1.69 6.90 -2.61
CA ILE A 74 -1.96 5.48 -2.79
C ILE A 74 -2.70 4.99 -1.55
N ALA A 75 -3.81 4.31 -1.76
CA ALA A 75 -4.58 3.70 -0.68
C ALA A 75 -4.39 2.20 -0.72
N PHE A 76 -4.17 1.59 0.45
CA PHE A 76 -4.12 0.15 0.61
C PHE A 76 -5.29 -0.31 1.46
N PHE A 77 -5.95 -1.35 1.02
CA PHE A 77 -7.14 -1.86 1.70
C PHE A 77 -7.28 -3.36 1.44
N PRO A 78 -8.02 -4.07 2.32
CA PRO A 78 -8.23 -5.50 2.13
C PRO A 78 -9.23 -5.74 0.99
N PRO A 79 -9.30 -6.98 0.49
CA PRO A 79 -10.27 -7.28 -0.54
C PRO A 79 -11.69 -7.09 -0.02
N MET A 80 -12.56 -6.64 -0.90
CA MET A 80 -13.97 -6.53 -0.57
C MET A 80 -14.55 -7.94 -0.52
N THR A 81 -14.87 -8.37 0.69
CA THR A 81 -15.50 -9.65 0.85
C THR A 81 -17.00 -9.46 0.93
N GLY A 82 -17.63 -10.07 0.24
CA GLY A 82 -18.96 -9.97 0.44
C GLY A 82 -19.79 -9.72 -0.19
N GLY A 83 -19.18 -9.67 -0.44
CA GLY A 83 -20.23 -9.65 -0.94
C GLY A 83 -21.19 -9.00 -0.73
#